data_41344f5c541f3970a9d7a9df0061928e
#
_entry.id   41344f5c541f3970a9d7a9df0061928e
#
_cell.length_a   1.000
_cell.length_b   1.000
_cell.length_c   1.000
_cell.angle_alpha   90.00
_cell.angle_beta   90.00
_cell.angle_gamma   90.00
#
_symmetry.space_group_name_H-M   'P 1'
#
loop_
_entity.id
_entity.type
_entity.pdbx_description
1 polymer ?
#
loop_
_entity_poly.entity_id
_entity_poly.type
_entity_poly.pdbx_seq_one_letter_code
_entity_poly.pdbx_strand_id
1 'polypeptide(L)'
;NPRAATNIFFGGPVGSTAGRHNGITNRVHSRLGLGPVSGAATPALAALVAAGVCYEVRRYRHDPRVADYGAEAVAALAGPGLAPEQILKTLVIAGPSGLAVAVLPVPWQLSLKAAAAALGLPRAALADRASAERSTGYVLGGISPLGQRRPLPTVLDASALGFDRVLCSAGKRGWDVELAPEN
;
A
#
# COMPACT_ATOMS: atom_id res chain seq x y z
N ASN A 1 19.85 -7.17 9.28
CA ASN A 1 18.47 -7.29 8.78
C ASN A 1 18.38 -6.46 7.49
N PRO A 2 18.39 -7.04 6.29
CA PRO A 2 18.25 -6.24 5.08
C PRO A 2 16.81 -5.73 5.05
N ARG A 3 16.63 -4.42 5.24
CA ARG A 3 15.40 -3.75 4.86
C ARG A 3 15.20 -4.03 3.37
N ALA A 4 14.06 -4.61 2.99
CA ALA A 4 13.71 -4.71 1.59
C ALA A 4 13.77 -3.28 1.02
N ALA A 5 14.62 -3.06 0.03
CA ALA A 5 14.77 -1.74 -0.56
C ALA A 5 13.45 -1.39 -1.26
N THR A 6 12.79 -0.33 -0.82
CA THR A 6 11.64 0.23 -1.52
C THR A 6 12.16 1.17 -2.59
N ASN A 7 11.91 0.84 -3.84
CA ASN A 7 12.21 1.70 -4.97
C ASN A 7 10.96 2.52 -5.32
N ILE A 8 11.16 3.79 -5.66
CA ILE A 8 10.08 4.71 -6.05
C ILE A 8 9.98 4.70 -7.57
N PHE A 9 8.78 4.61 -8.11
CA PHE A 9 8.55 4.68 -9.55
C PHE A 9 7.48 5.72 -9.89
N PHE A 10 7.56 6.28 -11.11
CA PHE A 10 6.59 7.23 -11.63
C PHE A 10 5.65 6.52 -12.59
N GLY A 11 4.39 6.37 -12.22
CA GLY A 11 3.37 5.65 -12.99
C GLY A 11 2.03 6.38 -13.08
N GLY A 12 2.01 7.72 -12.95
CA GLY A 12 0.79 8.51 -13.04
C GLY A 12 0.26 8.68 -14.46
N PRO A 13 -1.00 9.15 -14.63
CA PRO A 13 -1.56 9.50 -15.92
C PRO A 13 -0.69 10.59 -16.57
N VAL A 14 -0.40 10.43 -17.85
CA VAL A 14 0.30 11.44 -18.66
C VAL A 14 -0.59 12.67 -18.76
N GLY A 15 -0.29 13.69 -17.95
CA GLY A 15 -0.95 14.98 -18.01
C GLY A 15 -1.61 15.43 -16.69
N SER A 16 -0.80 15.79 -15.71
CA SER A 16 -1.23 16.72 -14.65
C SER A 16 0.00 17.46 -14.13
N THR A 17 0.01 18.76 -14.34
CA THR A 17 1.00 19.70 -13.82
C THR A 17 0.87 19.79 -12.30
N ALA A 18 1.92 19.37 -11.60
CA ALA A 18 2.03 19.51 -10.15
C ALA A 18 2.08 20.97 -9.75
N GLY A 19 1.06 21.43 -9.06
CA GLY A 19 1.07 22.71 -8.34
C GLY A 19 1.92 22.56 -7.07
N ARG A 20 2.97 23.37 -6.98
CA ARG A 20 3.80 23.51 -5.76
C ARG A 20 2.96 24.21 -4.69
N HIS A 21 2.80 23.58 -3.54
CA HIS A 21 2.42 24.29 -2.32
C HIS A 21 3.53 24.13 -1.28
N ASN A 22 4.25 25.24 -1.07
CA ASN A 22 5.09 25.46 0.10
C ASN A 22 4.21 25.71 1.32
N GLY A 23 4.46 25.01 2.41
CA GLY A 23 3.81 25.28 3.67
C GLY A 23 4.38 24.42 4.79
N ILE A 24 5.55 24.83 5.32
CA ILE A 24 6.11 24.28 6.56
C ILE A 24 5.24 24.75 7.72
N THR A 25 4.54 23.86 8.39
CA THR A 25 4.17 24.06 9.80
C THR A 25 4.27 22.75 10.54
N ASN A 26 5.34 22.66 11.28
CA ASN A 26 5.62 21.67 12.29
C ASN A 26 4.57 21.80 13.41
N ARG A 27 3.66 20.86 13.55
CA ARG A 27 2.81 20.75 14.74
C ARG A 27 2.76 19.30 15.20
N VAL A 28 3.68 18.99 16.09
CA VAL A 28 3.65 17.79 16.93
C VAL A 28 2.34 17.78 17.72
N HIS A 29 1.42 16.91 17.39
CA HIS A 29 0.32 16.55 18.28
C HIS A 29 0.46 15.08 18.67
N SER A 30 1.14 14.88 19.80
CA SER A 30 0.96 13.68 20.60
C SER A 30 -0.49 13.62 21.07
N ARG A 31 -1.28 12.71 20.55
CA ARG A 31 -2.48 12.23 21.24
C ARG A 31 -2.30 10.73 21.52
N LEU A 32 -1.90 10.50 22.74
CA LEU A 32 -2.05 9.28 23.50
C LEU A 32 -3.50 8.76 23.40
N GLY A 33 -3.64 7.46 23.18
CA GLY A 33 -4.87 6.77 23.53
C GLY A 33 -5.36 5.80 22.50
N LEU A 34 -4.61 4.74 22.19
CA LEU A 34 -5.22 3.46 21.83
C LEU A 34 -4.38 2.39 22.50
N GLY A 35 -4.94 1.85 23.57
CA GLY A 35 -4.44 0.63 24.21
C GLY A 35 -4.38 -0.51 23.20
N PRO A 36 -3.70 -1.63 23.53
CA PRO A 36 -3.56 -2.76 22.61
C PRO A 36 -4.96 -3.22 22.21
N VAL A 37 -5.25 -3.12 20.90
CA VAL A 37 -6.47 -3.68 20.33
C VAL A 37 -6.36 -5.19 20.50
N SER A 38 -7.00 -5.71 21.53
CA SER A 38 -7.20 -7.14 21.77
C SER A 38 -8.10 -7.69 20.67
N GLY A 39 -7.51 -8.12 19.60
CA GLY A 39 -8.13 -8.77 18.45
C GLY A 39 -7.04 -9.08 17.46
N ALA A 40 -6.99 -10.32 16.94
CA ALA A 40 -5.89 -10.89 16.16
C ALA A 40 -5.18 -9.85 15.29
N ALA A 41 -4.02 -9.41 15.74
CA ALA A 41 -3.17 -8.50 15.02
C ALA A 41 -2.77 -9.18 13.69
N THR A 42 -2.97 -8.49 12.57
CA THR A 42 -2.46 -8.98 11.28
C THR A 42 -0.94 -8.86 11.27
N PRO A 43 -0.23 -9.63 10.44
CA PRO A 43 1.21 -9.46 10.28
C PRO A 43 1.61 -8.03 9.87
N ALA A 44 0.75 -7.34 9.10
CA ALA A 44 0.96 -5.94 8.72
C ALA A 44 0.97 -5.01 9.95
N LEU A 45 -0.02 -5.13 10.82
CA LEU A 45 -0.09 -4.35 12.06
C LEU A 45 1.06 -4.66 13.01
N ALA A 46 1.42 -5.95 13.13
CA ALA A 46 2.56 -6.36 13.93
C ALA A 46 3.89 -5.75 13.42
N ALA A 47 4.06 -5.67 12.10
CA ALA A 47 5.23 -5.05 11.50
C ALA A 47 5.31 -3.55 11.79
N LEU A 48 4.19 -2.82 11.72
CA LEU A 48 4.14 -1.39 12.06
C LEU A 48 4.46 -1.14 13.53
N VAL A 49 3.91 -1.96 14.44
CA VAL A 49 4.23 -1.87 15.87
C VAL A 49 5.71 -2.12 16.12
N ALA A 50 6.27 -3.16 15.51
CA ALA A 50 7.70 -3.50 15.67
C ALA A 50 8.62 -2.42 15.09
N ALA A 51 8.18 -1.70 14.06
CA ALA A 51 8.93 -0.59 13.46
C ALA A 51 8.74 0.75 14.19
N GLY A 52 7.82 0.84 15.18
CA GLY A 52 7.49 2.08 15.87
C GLY A 52 6.80 3.13 14.99
N VAL A 53 6.15 2.69 13.91
CA VAL A 53 5.45 3.56 12.97
C VAL A 53 4.10 3.96 13.52
N CYS A 54 3.76 5.25 13.45
CA CYS A 54 2.42 5.75 13.79
C CYS A 54 1.44 5.42 12.67
N TYR A 55 0.33 4.81 13.00
CA TYR A 55 -0.72 4.46 12.06
C TYR A 55 -2.12 4.53 12.67
N GLU A 56 -3.14 4.58 11.84
CA GLU A 56 -4.54 4.44 12.23
C GLU A 56 -5.19 3.31 11.42
N VAL A 57 -6.00 2.46 12.08
CA VAL A 57 -6.72 1.38 11.40
C VAL A 57 -8.08 1.90 10.94
N ARG A 58 -8.31 1.85 9.63
CA ARG A 58 -9.59 2.13 8.98
C ARG A 58 -10.28 0.82 8.65
N ARG A 59 -11.53 0.66 9.06
CA ARG A 59 -12.31 -0.57 8.85
C ARG A 59 -13.59 -0.26 8.11
N TYR A 60 -13.94 -1.13 7.18
CA TYR A 60 -15.23 -1.10 6.50
C TYR A 60 -15.76 -2.53 6.33
N ARG A 61 -17.06 -2.64 6.08
CA ARG A 61 -17.70 -3.93 5.87
C ARG A 61 -17.42 -4.39 4.44
N HIS A 62 -16.63 -5.45 4.31
CA HIS A 62 -16.42 -6.12 3.03
C HIS A 62 -17.65 -6.92 2.60
N ASP A 63 -18.11 -6.75 1.35
CA ASP A 63 -19.14 -7.58 0.73
C ASP A 63 -18.48 -8.74 -0.03
N PRO A 64 -18.68 -10.00 0.37
CA PRO A 64 -18.07 -11.17 -0.28
C PRO A 64 -18.40 -11.32 -1.78
N ARG A 65 -19.43 -10.63 -2.27
CA ARG A 65 -19.82 -10.64 -3.68
C ARG A 65 -19.01 -9.69 -4.54
N VAL A 66 -18.28 -8.75 -3.93
CA VAL A 66 -17.47 -7.77 -4.64
C VAL A 66 -16.13 -8.39 -5.00
N ALA A 67 -15.81 -8.38 -6.30
CA ALA A 67 -14.52 -8.86 -6.83
C ALA A 67 -13.48 -7.75 -6.97
N ASP A 68 -13.90 -6.48 -7.10
CA ASP A 68 -13.00 -5.32 -7.15
C ASP A 68 -12.82 -4.74 -5.75
N TYR A 69 -11.87 -5.32 -5.03
CA TYR A 69 -11.54 -4.93 -3.66
C TYR A 69 -11.03 -3.49 -3.55
N GLY A 70 -10.36 -2.99 -4.60
CA GLY A 70 -9.86 -1.62 -4.62
C GLY A 70 -10.99 -0.62 -4.74
N ALA A 71 -11.90 -0.81 -5.70
CA ALA A 71 -13.07 0.05 -5.85
C ALA A 71 -13.96 0.03 -4.60
N GLU A 72 -14.10 -1.13 -3.94
CA GLU A 72 -14.82 -1.24 -2.67
C GLU A 72 -14.17 -0.38 -1.57
N ALA A 73 -12.85 -0.45 -1.42
CA ALA A 73 -12.12 0.36 -0.45
C ALA A 73 -12.30 1.86 -0.70
N VAL A 74 -12.18 2.29 -1.96
CA VAL A 74 -12.43 3.70 -2.35
C VAL A 74 -13.85 4.12 -2.03
N ALA A 75 -14.85 3.33 -2.40
CA ALA A 75 -16.26 3.64 -2.13
C ALA A 75 -16.57 3.73 -0.63
N ALA A 76 -15.87 2.95 0.19
CA ALA A 76 -16.09 2.91 1.64
C ALA A 76 -15.32 3.99 2.42
N LEU A 77 -14.13 4.37 1.95
CA LEU A 77 -13.19 5.18 2.73
C LEU A 77 -12.95 6.58 2.16
N ALA A 78 -13.04 6.77 0.83
CA ALA A 78 -12.84 8.09 0.23
C ALA A 78 -13.97 9.05 0.59
N GLY A 79 -13.61 10.33 0.77
CA GLY A 79 -14.57 11.36 1.14
C GLY A 79 -13.87 12.69 1.45
N PRO A 80 -14.55 13.60 2.15
CA PRO A 80 -13.95 14.88 2.55
C PRO A 80 -12.67 14.65 3.35
N GLY A 81 -11.53 15.10 2.81
CA GLY A 81 -10.22 14.97 3.44
C GLY A 81 -9.44 13.68 3.11
N LEU A 82 -10.02 12.78 2.31
CA LEU A 82 -9.34 11.58 1.82
C LEU A 82 -9.67 11.33 0.34
N ALA A 83 -8.76 11.72 -0.54
CA ALA A 83 -8.92 11.51 -1.97
C ALA A 83 -8.78 10.02 -2.35
N PRO A 84 -9.45 9.54 -3.42
CA PRO A 84 -9.30 8.17 -3.91
C PRO A 84 -7.85 7.77 -4.18
N GLU A 85 -7.01 8.72 -4.61
CA GLU A 85 -5.60 8.52 -4.93
C GLU A 85 -4.72 8.26 -3.70
N GLN A 86 -5.21 8.57 -2.50
CA GLN A 86 -4.53 8.26 -1.24
C GLN A 86 -4.75 6.80 -0.81
N ILE A 87 -5.71 6.11 -1.41
CA ILE A 87 -5.99 4.69 -1.14
C ILE A 87 -5.19 3.86 -2.14
N LEU A 88 -4.24 3.09 -1.62
CA LEU A 88 -3.28 2.33 -2.42
C LEU A 88 -3.67 0.86 -2.52
N LYS A 89 -3.48 0.29 -3.69
CA LYS A 89 -3.56 -1.16 -3.93
C LYS A 89 -2.17 -1.76 -3.99
N THR A 90 -2.08 -3.01 -3.55
CA THR A 90 -0.84 -3.81 -3.55
C THR A 90 -0.99 -4.93 -4.57
N LEU A 91 -0.16 -4.91 -5.59
CA LEU A 91 -0.13 -5.91 -6.65
C LEU A 91 1.17 -6.69 -6.57
N VAL A 92 1.09 -8.01 -6.64
CA VAL A 92 2.28 -8.87 -6.75
C VAL A 92 2.58 -9.06 -8.23
N ILE A 93 3.83 -8.82 -8.59
CA ILE A 93 4.34 -8.97 -9.95
C ILE A 93 5.45 -10.03 -9.99
N ALA A 94 5.57 -10.70 -11.12
CA ALA A 94 6.57 -11.73 -11.38
C ALA A 94 7.53 -11.23 -12.45
N GLY A 95 8.83 -11.36 -12.18
CA GLY A 95 9.92 -11.14 -13.12
C GLY A 95 10.80 -12.36 -13.23
N PRO A 96 11.84 -12.34 -14.08
CA PRO A 96 12.78 -13.47 -14.23
C PRO A 96 13.48 -13.85 -12.92
N SER A 97 13.68 -12.90 -12.02
CA SER A 97 14.38 -13.10 -10.75
C SER A 97 13.44 -13.47 -9.59
N GLY A 98 12.14 -13.60 -9.82
CA GLY A 98 11.16 -13.93 -8.80
C GLY A 98 10.03 -12.90 -8.68
N LEU A 99 9.40 -12.89 -7.50
CA LEU A 99 8.27 -12.00 -7.21
C LEU A 99 8.74 -10.68 -6.63
N ALA A 100 7.96 -9.63 -6.92
CA ALA A 100 8.09 -8.31 -6.35
C ALA A 100 6.70 -7.71 -6.08
N VAL A 101 6.64 -6.56 -5.45
CA VAL A 101 5.40 -5.87 -5.09
C VAL A 101 5.39 -4.49 -5.74
N ALA A 102 4.25 -4.12 -6.31
CA ALA A 102 3.96 -2.78 -6.77
C ALA A 102 2.80 -2.19 -5.96
N VAL A 103 3.01 -1.00 -5.39
CA VAL A 103 2.04 -0.26 -4.60
C VAL A 103 1.70 1.04 -5.32
N LEU A 104 0.43 1.28 -5.62
CA LEU A 104 0.00 2.44 -6.39
C LEU A 104 -1.44 2.82 -6.04
N PRO A 105 -1.87 4.06 -6.36
CA PRO A 105 -3.26 4.49 -6.16
C PRO A 105 -4.27 3.54 -6.80
N VAL A 106 -5.37 3.25 -6.10
CA VAL A 106 -6.44 2.36 -6.60
C VAL A 106 -6.98 2.81 -7.97
N PRO A 107 -7.26 4.11 -8.22
CA PRO A 107 -7.81 4.54 -9.50
C PRO A 107 -6.87 4.34 -10.70
N TRP A 108 -5.59 4.09 -10.47
CA TRP A 108 -4.59 4.03 -11.54
C TRP A 108 -4.30 2.61 -12.00
N GLN A 109 -3.86 2.49 -13.25
CA GLN A 109 -3.40 1.21 -13.79
C GLN A 109 -1.89 1.07 -13.60
N LEU A 110 -1.46 -0.14 -13.22
CA LEU A 110 -0.04 -0.46 -13.09
C LEU A 110 0.64 -0.46 -14.46
N SER A 111 1.66 0.38 -14.62
CA SER A 111 2.61 0.25 -15.72
C SER A 111 3.64 -0.83 -15.38
N LEU A 112 3.43 -2.04 -15.89
CA LEU A 112 4.37 -3.16 -15.69
C LEU A 112 5.77 -2.82 -16.21
N LYS A 113 5.88 -2.04 -17.29
CA LYS A 113 7.14 -1.57 -17.85
C LYS A 113 7.86 -0.63 -16.87
N ALA A 114 7.15 0.35 -16.28
CA ALA A 114 7.73 1.27 -15.32
C ALA A 114 8.14 0.57 -14.02
N ALA A 115 7.29 -0.32 -13.51
CA ALA A 115 7.60 -1.11 -12.32
C ALA A 115 8.82 -2.04 -12.54
N ALA A 116 8.91 -2.70 -13.69
CA ALA A 116 10.06 -3.52 -14.05
C ALA A 116 11.35 -2.68 -14.11
N ALA A 117 11.31 -1.51 -14.76
CA ALA A 117 12.45 -0.62 -14.85
C ALA A 117 12.93 -0.15 -13.46
N ALA A 118 12.01 0.24 -12.57
CA ALA A 118 12.32 0.65 -11.20
C ALA A 118 12.94 -0.48 -10.36
N LEU A 119 12.61 -1.73 -10.68
CA LEU A 119 13.19 -2.93 -10.05
C LEU A 119 14.47 -3.44 -10.71
N GLY A 120 14.92 -2.80 -11.79
CA GLY A 120 16.06 -3.28 -12.59
C GLY A 120 15.77 -4.58 -13.32
N LEU A 121 14.50 -4.86 -13.62
CA LEU A 121 14.08 -6.09 -14.31
C LEU A 121 13.83 -5.80 -15.79
N PRO A 122 14.18 -6.75 -16.69
CA PRO A 122 13.94 -6.57 -18.13
C PRO A 122 12.45 -6.61 -18.49
N ARG A 123 11.64 -7.28 -17.67
CA ARG A 123 10.18 -7.40 -17.84
C ARG A 123 9.51 -7.83 -16.54
N ALA A 124 8.22 -7.52 -16.42
CA ALA A 124 7.36 -8.03 -15.36
C ALA A 124 5.96 -8.36 -15.90
N ALA A 125 5.26 -9.24 -15.21
CA ALA A 125 3.86 -9.56 -15.41
C ALA A 125 3.14 -9.61 -14.07
N LEU A 126 1.81 -9.58 -14.05
CA LEU A 126 1.08 -9.85 -12.81
C LEU A 126 1.32 -11.31 -12.39
N ALA A 127 1.59 -11.52 -11.12
CA ALA A 127 1.74 -12.86 -10.57
C ALA A 127 0.39 -13.57 -10.53
N ASP A 128 0.39 -14.88 -10.66
CA ASP A 128 -0.80 -15.67 -10.40
C ASP A 128 -1.21 -15.61 -8.92
N ARG A 129 -2.50 -15.79 -8.66
CA ARG A 129 -3.08 -15.71 -7.32
C ARG A 129 -2.37 -16.63 -6.32
N ALA A 130 -2.15 -17.89 -6.68
CA ALA A 130 -1.60 -18.87 -5.77
C ALA A 130 -0.15 -18.52 -5.36
N SER A 131 0.65 -18.04 -6.29
CA SER A 131 2.03 -17.56 -6.05
C SER A 131 2.03 -16.30 -5.17
N ALA A 132 1.13 -15.35 -5.43
CA ALA A 132 0.99 -14.15 -4.63
C ALA A 132 0.60 -14.49 -3.17
N GLU A 133 -0.44 -15.31 -2.96
CA GLU A 133 -0.90 -15.70 -1.63
C GLU A 133 0.14 -16.52 -0.86
N ARG A 134 0.82 -17.48 -1.51
CA ARG A 134 1.89 -18.28 -0.86
C ARG A 134 3.07 -17.43 -0.42
N SER A 135 3.48 -16.47 -1.25
CA SER A 135 4.67 -15.66 -0.99
C SER A 135 4.40 -14.60 0.08
N THR A 136 3.29 -13.90 -0.03
CA THR A 136 2.94 -12.81 0.89
C THR A 136 2.38 -13.31 2.21
N GLY A 137 1.69 -14.46 2.19
CA GLY A 137 0.95 -14.99 3.34
C GLY A 137 -0.42 -14.35 3.52
N TYR A 138 -0.86 -13.51 2.60
CA TYR A 138 -2.17 -12.87 2.60
C TYR A 138 -3.08 -13.47 1.53
N VAL A 139 -4.37 -13.31 1.71
CA VAL A 139 -5.37 -13.67 0.69
C VAL A 139 -5.57 -12.48 -0.28
N LEU A 140 -5.93 -12.78 -1.50
CA LEU A 140 -6.27 -11.77 -2.51
C LEU A 140 -7.37 -10.83 -1.97
N GLY A 141 -7.19 -9.52 -2.19
CA GLY A 141 -8.06 -8.48 -1.62
C GLY A 141 -7.66 -8.04 -0.20
N GLY A 142 -6.70 -8.73 0.44
CA GLY A 142 -6.12 -8.36 1.72
C GLY A 142 -4.60 -8.34 1.70
N ILE A 143 -3.98 -8.41 0.51
CA ILE A 143 -2.51 -8.35 0.40
C ILE A 143 -2.03 -6.98 0.84
N SER A 144 -1.19 -6.96 1.88
CA SER A 144 -0.51 -5.77 2.37
C SER A 144 0.92 -5.70 1.84
N PRO A 145 1.46 -4.50 1.62
CA PRO A 145 2.89 -4.33 1.36
C PRO A 145 3.74 -4.57 2.62
N LEU A 146 3.10 -4.59 3.79
CA LEU A 146 3.72 -4.67 5.10
C LEU A 146 3.60 -6.10 5.68
N GLY A 147 4.59 -6.53 6.47
CA GLY A 147 4.52 -7.77 7.24
C GLY A 147 4.34 -9.04 6.40
N GLN A 148 4.82 -9.06 5.17
CA GLN A 148 4.74 -10.22 4.29
C GLN A 148 5.57 -11.39 4.83
N ARG A 149 5.11 -12.61 4.59
CA ARG A 149 5.81 -13.85 5.00
C ARG A 149 7.24 -13.89 4.44
N ARG A 150 7.41 -13.48 3.19
CA ARG A 150 8.72 -13.29 2.55
C ARG A 150 8.85 -11.82 2.18
N PRO A 151 9.89 -11.12 2.65
CA PRO A 151 10.17 -9.76 2.18
C PRO A 151 10.40 -9.79 0.67
N LEU A 152 9.57 -9.07 -0.07
CA LEU A 152 9.70 -8.94 -1.52
C LEU A 152 10.24 -7.55 -1.86
N PRO A 153 11.07 -7.40 -2.91
CA PRO A 153 11.38 -6.10 -3.47
C PRO A 153 10.09 -5.35 -3.77
N THR A 154 10.00 -4.09 -3.31
CA THR A 154 8.77 -3.30 -3.41
C THR A 154 9.03 -2.01 -4.15
N VAL A 155 8.16 -1.66 -5.08
CA VAL A 155 8.11 -0.34 -5.70
C VAL A 155 6.84 0.38 -5.28
N LEU A 156 6.98 1.65 -4.94
CA LEU A 156 5.89 2.55 -4.58
C LEU A 156 5.74 3.60 -5.68
N ASP A 157 4.52 3.86 -6.10
CA ASP A 157 4.24 4.98 -7.00
C ASP A 157 4.58 6.31 -6.31
N ALA A 158 5.38 7.13 -6.97
CA ALA A 158 5.89 8.37 -6.40
C ALA A 158 4.81 9.38 -6.03
N SER A 159 3.63 9.29 -6.64
CA SER A 159 2.50 10.16 -6.28
C SER A 159 2.05 10.00 -4.83
N ALA A 160 2.26 8.83 -4.24
CA ALA A 160 1.95 8.59 -2.84
C ALA A 160 2.70 9.55 -1.91
N LEU A 161 3.93 9.94 -2.28
CA LEU A 161 4.76 10.88 -1.50
C LEU A 161 4.27 12.33 -1.56
N GLY A 162 3.30 12.63 -2.42
CA GLY A 162 2.66 13.95 -2.50
C GLY A 162 1.56 14.17 -1.43
N PHE A 163 1.27 13.15 -0.63
CA PHE A 163 0.26 13.22 0.43
C PHE A 163 0.91 13.11 1.81
N ASP A 164 0.35 13.78 2.78
CA ASP A 164 0.78 13.64 4.18
C ASP A 164 0.45 12.25 4.74
N ARG A 165 -0.59 11.61 4.20
CA ARG A 165 -1.09 10.29 4.62
C ARG A 165 -1.65 9.52 3.44
N VAL A 166 -1.42 8.21 3.48
CA VAL A 166 -1.96 7.25 2.51
C VAL A 166 -2.56 6.05 3.25
N LEU A 167 -3.41 5.31 2.57
CA LEU A 167 -3.99 4.07 3.07
C LEU A 167 -3.49 2.89 2.24
N CYS A 168 -3.17 1.79 2.90
CA CYS A 168 -2.94 0.52 2.25
C CYS A 168 -3.55 -0.62 3.06
N SER A 169 -3.71 -1.81 2.46
CA SER A 169 -4.29 -2.95 3.16
C SER A 169 -3.56 -3.28 4.46
N ALA A 170 -4.30 -3.47 5.54
CA ALA A 170 -3.80 -3.94 6.83
C ALA A 170 -3.61 -5.48 6.88
N GLY A 171 -3.68 -6.18 5.75
CA GLY A 171 -3.51 -7.63 5.69
C GLY A 171 -4.81 -8.44 5.84
N LYS A 172 -5.96 -7.78 5.77
CA LYS A 172 -7.29 -8.40 5.84
C LYS A 172 -8.28 -7.58 5.04
N ARG A 173 -9.19 -8.23 4.32
CA ARG A 173 -10.27 -7.56 3.59
C ARG A 173 -11.09 -6.68 4.51
N GLY A 174 -11.42 -5.47 4.07
CA GLY A 174 -12.16 -4.49 4.86
C GLY A 174 -11.34 -3.81 5.97
N TRP A 175 -10.03 -4.01 5.96
CA TRP A 175 -9.11 -3.38 6.90
C TRP A 175 -7.97 -2.69 6.14
N ASP A 176 -7.82 -1.40 6.35
CA ASP A 176 -6.71 -0.60 5.84
C ASP A 176 -5.97 0.08 6.99
N VAL A 177 -4.73 0.42 6.78
CA VAL A 177 -3.94 1.28 7.66
C VAL A 177 -3.67 2.59 6.97
N GLU A 178 -3.88 3.66 7.70
CA GLU A 178 -3.52 5.03 7.34
C GLU A 178 -2.20 5.39 8.02
N LEU A 179 -1.22 5.83 7.24
CA LEU A 179 0.12 6.17 7.71
C LEU A 179 0.77 7.20 6.78
N ALA A 180 1.85 7.82 7.24
CA ALA A 180 2.66 8.68 6.37
C ALA A 180 3.42 7.81 5.35
N PRO A 181 3.46 8.20 4.07
CA PRO A 181 4.02 7.37 3.01
C PRO A 181 5.55 7.18 3.10
N GLU A 182 6.26 8.02 3.87
CA GLU A 182 7.70 7.90 4.11
C GLU A 182 8.06 6.79 5.11
N ASN A 183 7.09 6.26 5.84
CA ASN A 183 7.27 5.19 6.82
C ASN A 183 7.15 3.82 6.17
#